data_b95ad5602b88a8c31c3acff288a83d30
#
_entry.id   b95ad5602b88a8c31c3acff288a83d30
#
_cell.length_a   1.000
_cell.length_b   1.000
_cell.length_c   1.000
_cell.angle_alpha   90.00
_cell.angle_beta   90.00
_cell.angle_gamma   90.00
#
_symmetry.space_group_name_H-M   'P 1'
#
loop_
_entity.id
_entity.type
_entity.pdbx_description
1 polymer ?
#
loop_
_entity_poly.entity_id
_entity_poly.type
_entity_poly.pdbx_seq_one_letter_code
_entity_poly.pdbx_strand_id
1 'polypeptide(L)'
;MNQLKGRTAVITGAASGFGLECARIAAREGMNVVMADVQPDALQLSTHEIEGLGAQVMPYRLDVSQPEQVQALAEATKARFGAPHFVFNNAGVGSGGLVWENSLKDWQWVLGVNLMGVVHGVRVFTPMMLAAAGADPGYEGH
;
A
#
# COMPACT_ATOMS: atom_id res chain seq x y z
N MET A 1 12.54 2.45 -13.24
CA MET A 1 11.36 3.24 -13.65
C MET A 1 11.83 4.65 -13.99
N ASN A 2 11.83 5.02 -15.27
CA ASN A 2 12.41 6.30 -15.73
C ASN A 2 11.40 7.45 -15.83
N GLN A 3 10.11 7.15 -15.77
CA GLN A 3 9.02 8.15 -15.75
C GLN A 3 7.98 7.74 -14.72
N LEU A 4 7.75 8.60 -13.73
CA LEU A 4 6.80 8.35 -12.63
C LEU A 4 5.45 9.03 -12.86
N LYS A 5 5.43 10.15 -13.60
CA LYS A 5 4.23 10.95 -13.84
C LYS A 5 3.12 10.13 -14.51
N GLY A 6 1.93 10.16 -13.90
CA GLY A 6 0.74 9.44 -14.36
C GLY A 6 0.72 7.96 -14.00
N ARG A 7 1.81 7.41 -13.44
CA ARG A 7 1.86 6.05 -12.93
C ARG A 7 1.18 5.95 -11.55
N THR A 8 0.85 4.75 -11.11
CA THR A 8 0.12 4.51 -9.86
C THR A 8 0.98 3.82 -8.83
N ALA A 9 1.04 4.40 -7.62
CA ALA A 9 1.64 3.81 -6.44
C ALA A 9 0.57 3.29 -5.49
N VAL A 10 0.74 2.09 -4.96
CA VAL A 10 -0.05 1.52 -3.86
C VAL A 10 0.85 1.41 -2.64
N ILE A 11 0.43 2.01 -1.52
CA ILE A 11 1.23 2.09 -0.30
C ILE A 11 0.38 1.64 0.87
N THR A 12 0.78 0.59 1.57
CA THR A 12 0.15 0.16 2.82
C THR A 12 0.84 0.79 4.03
N GLY A 13 0.10 1.06 5.11
CA GLY A 13 0.60 1.85 6.23
C GLY A 13 0.90 3.30 5.82
N ALA A 14 0.08 3.85 4.93
CA ALA A 14 0.32 5.14 4.28
C ALA A 14 -0.07 6.35 5.13
N ALA A 15 -0.73 6.15 6.27
CA ALA A 15 -1.21 7.25 7.11
C ALA A 15 -0.10 7.91 7.96
N SER A 16 1.07 7.29 8.07
CA SER A 16 2.16 7.79 8.92
C SER A 16 3.54 7.29 8.48
N GLY A 17 4.60 7.81 9.12
CA GLY A 17 5.97 7.31 8.99
C GLY A 17 6.48 7.20 7.56
N PHE A 18 7.16 6.11 7.26
CA PHE A 18 7.76 5.85 5.93
C PHE A 18 6.72 5.74 4.82
N GLY A 19 5.54 5.16 5.12
CA GLY A 19 4.45 5.05 4.14
C GLY A 19 3.94 6.41 3.70
N LEU A 20 3.73 7.32 4.63
CA LEU A 20 3.30 8.70 4.33
C LEU A 20 4.39 9.48 3.58
N GLU A 21 5.66 9.34 3.96
CA GLU A 21 6.75 10.00 3.22
C GLU A 21 6.89 9.48 1.80
N CYS A 22 6.72 8.17 1.60
CA CYS A 22 6.67 7.58 0.27
C CYS A 22 5.49 8.15 -0.55
N ALA A 23 4.32 8.33 0.07
CA ALA A 23 3.16 8.95 -0.58
C ALA A 23 3.44 10.40 -0.99
N ARG A 24 4.14 11.19 -0.15
CA ARG A 24 4.58 12.56 -0.48
C ARG A 24 5.50 12.59 -1.69
N ILE A 25 6.48 11.69 -1.73
CA ILE A 25 7.42 11.58 -2.85
C ILE A 25 6.66 11.20 -4.12
N ALA A 26 5.83 10.15 -4.08
CA ALA A 26 5.03 9.71 -5.22
C ALA A 26 4.14 10.85 -5.76
N ALA A 27 3.49 11.61 -4.88
CA ALA A 27 2.66 12.75 -5.28
C ALA A 27 3.47 13.85 -5.97
N ARG A 28 4.64 14.22 -5.43
CA ARG A 28 5.53 15.23 -6.02
C ARG A 28 6.07 14.82 -7.39
N GLU A 29 6.27 13.52 -7.59
CA GLU A 29 6.64 12.93 -8.89
C GLU A 29 5.48 12.80 -9.87
N GLY A 30 4.26 13.22 -9.48
CA GLY A 30 3.07 13.24 -10.32
C GLY A 30 2.41 11.86 -10.50
N MET A 31 2.62 10.95 -9.54
CA MET A 31 1.94 9.66 -9.52
C MET A 31 0.50 9.80 -8.98
N ASN A 32 -0.37 8.87 -9.37
CA ASN A 32 -1.59 8.58 -8.63
C ASN A 32 -1.22 7.78 -7.38
N VAL A 33 -1.83 8.07 -6.24
CA VAL A 33 -1.46 7.46 -4.96
C VAL A 33 -2.64 6.75 -4.33
N VAL A 34 -2.53 5.43 -4.15
CA VAL A 34 -3.44 4.61 -3.36
C VAL A 34 -2.87 4.51 -1.96
N MET A 35 -3.54 5.13 -1.00
CA MET A 35 -3.12 5.18 0.40
C MET A 35 -3.97 4.23 1.23
N ALA A 36 -3.37 3.16 1.71
CA ALA A 36 -4.06 2.14 2.48
C ALA A 36 -3.57 2.10 3.93
N ASP A 37 -4.49 2.19 4.90
CA ASP A 37 -4.17 2.14 6.33
C ASP A 37 -5.35 1.62 7.15
N VAL A 38 -5.08 1.10 8.33
CA VAL A 38 -6.11 0.63 9.27
C VAL A 38 -6.71 1.77 10.08
N GLN A 39 -6.01 2.90 10.25
CA GLN A 39 -6.37 4.04 11.07
C GLN A 39 -7.16 5.08 10.26
N PRO A 40 -8.51 5.16 10.40
CA PRO A 40 -9.33 5.99 9.51
C PRO A 40 -9.04 7.49 9.65
N ASP A 41 -8.87 8.00 10.87
CA ASP A 41 -8.68 9.44 11.09
C ASP A 41 -7.30 9.91 10.58
N ALA A 42 -6.25 9.14 10.86
CA ALA A 42 -4.91 9.43 10.34
C ALA A 42 -4.87 9.32 8.81
N LEU A 43 -5.56 8.33 8.24
CA LEU A 43 -5.68 8.16 6.79
C LEU A 43 -6.39 9.35 6.15
N GLN A 44 -7.47 9.85 6.75
CA GLN A 44 -8.18 11.01 6.23
C GLN A 44 -7.31 12.26 6.22
N LEU A 45 -6.60 12.53 7.32
CA LEU A 45 -5.71 13.68 7.43
C LEU A 45 -4.56 13.62 6.41
N SER A 46 -3.90 12.47 6.32
CA SER A 46 -2.80 12.28 5.38
C SER A 46 -3.27 12.31 3.92
N THR A 47 -4.47 11.80 3.62
CA THR A 47 -5.06 11.92 2.28
C THR A 47 -5.23 13.38 1.87
N HIS A 48 -5.78 14.22 2.73
CA HIS A 48 -5.94 15.66 2.48
C HIS A 48 -4.61 16.35 2.18
N GLU A 49 -3.56 15.97 2.93
CA GLU A 49 -2.22 16.48 2.69
C GLU A 49 -1.72 16.11 1.28
N ILE A 50 -1.84 14.85 0.90
CA ILE A 50 -1.35 14.35 -0.39
C ILE A 50 -2.15 14.92 -1.57
N GLU A 51 -3.46 15.08 -1.42
CA GLU A 51 -4.31 15.78 -2.41
C GLU A 51 -3.88 17.24 -2.59
N GLY A 52 -3.49 17.91 -1.49
CA GLY A 52 -2.94 19.27 -1.52
C GLY A 52 -1.65 19.41 -2.33
N LEU A 53 -0.92 18.32 -2.58
CA LEU A 53 0.25 18.30 -3.48
C LEU A 53 -0.13 18.12 -4.97
N GLY A 54 -1.42 18.00 -5.29
CA GLY A 54 -1.94 17.90 -6.65
C GLY A 54 -2.04 16.45 -7.19
N ALA A 55 -1.82 15.44 -6.37
CA ALA A 55 -1.96 14.05 -6.77
C ALA A 55 -3.44 13.61 -6.80
N GLN A 56 -3.77 12.66 -7.68
CA GLN A 56 -5.00 11.91 -7.54
C GLN A 56 -4.82 10.84 -6.45
N VAL A 57 -5.61 10.91 -5.39
CA VAL A 57 -5.48 10.02 -4.24
C VAL A 57 -6.70 9.11 -4.10
N MET A 58 -6.46 7.86 -3.75
CA MET A 58 -7.49 6.91 -3.35
C MET A 58 -7.18 6.42 -1.93
N PRO A 59 -7.82 6.98 -0.89
CA PRO A 59 -7.73 6.42 0.44
C PRO A 59 -8.50 5.10 0.51
N TYR A 60 -7.96 4.13 1.23
CA TYR A 60 -8.59 2.83 1.42
C TYR A 60 -8.30 2.30 2.82
N ARG A 61 -9.35 2.19 3.64
CA ARG A 61 -9.21 1.60 4.97
C ARG A 61 -9.18 0.09 4.88
N LEU A 62 -8.11 -0.54 5.41
CA LEU A 62 -8.01 -1.99 5.51
C LEU A 62 -7.04 -2.44 6.61
N ASP A 63 -7.24 -3.65 7.07
CA ASP A 63 -6.25 -4.41 7.83
C ASP A 63 -5.53 -5.38 6.87
N VAL A 64 -4.22 -5.19 6.67
CA VAL A 64 -3.42 -6.02 5.75
C VAL A 64 -3.30 -7.48 6.18
N SER A 65 -3.60 -7.79 7.45
CA SER A 65 -3.64 -9.17 7.94
C SER A 65 -4.84 -9.97 7.40
N GLN A 66 -5.82 -9.28 6.79
CA GLN A 66 -7.04 -9.87 6.25
C GLN A 66 -6.93 -9.99 4.72
N PRO A 67 -6.73 -11.21 4.17
CA PRO A 67 -6.46 -11.39 2.74
C PRO A 67 -7.59 -10.88 1.84
N GLU A 68 -8.87 -10.98 2.27
CA GLU A 68 -10.02 -10.50 1.50
C GLU A 68 -10.04 -8.98 1.39
N GLN A 69 -9.56 -8.25 2.41
CA GLN A 69 -9.48 -6.80 2.35
C GLN A 69 -8.36 -6.34 1.39
N VAL A 70 -7.24 -7.06 1.36
CA VAL A 70 -6.15 -6.77 0.41
C VAL A 70 -6.57 -7.11 -1.03
N GLN A 71 -7.34 -8.19 -1.22
CA GLN A 71 -7.93 -8.50 -2.53
C GLN A 71 -8.87 -7.37 -2.98
N ALA A 72 -9.75 -6.89 -2.12
CA ALA A 72 -10.66 -5.79 -2.42
C ALA A 72 -9.93 -4.48 -2.73
N LEU A 73 -8.82 -4.18 -2.04
CA LEU A 73 -7.95 -3.06 -2.38
C LEU A 73 -7.39 -3.18 -3.81
N ALA A 74 -6.94 -4.37 -4.20
CA ALA A 74 -6.40 -4.61 -5.53
C ALA A 74 -7.46 -4.40 -6.62
N GLU A 75 -8.68 -4.89 -6.39
CA GLU A 75 -9.82 -4.69 -7.31
C GLU A 75 -10.21 -3.22 -7.43
N ALA A 76 -10.30 -2.50 -6.31
CA ALA A 76 -10.56 -1.06 -6.30
C ALA A 76 -9.47 -0.25 -7.01
N THR A 77 -8.20 -0.61 -6.80
CA THR A 77 -7.05 -0.01 -7.50
C THR A 77 -7.17 -0.21 -9.01
N LYS A 78 -7.43 -1.45 -9.44
CA LYS A 78 -7.59 -1.80 -10.85
C LYS A 78 -8.75 -1.05 -11.50
N ALA A 79 -9.88 -0.94 -10.81
CA ALA A 79 -11.06 -0.24 -11.32
C ALA A 79 -10.81 1.26 -11.51
N ARG A 80 -10.02 1.89 -10.63
CA ARG A 80 -9.78 3.33 -10.66
C ARG A 80 -8.60 3.75 -11.51
N PHE A 81 -7.49 3.04 -11.43
CA PHE A 81 -6.20 3.44 -12.01
C PHE A 81 -5.55 2.39 -12.91
N GLY A 82 -6.15 1.21 -13.06
CA GLY A 82 -5.51 0.09 -13.73
C GLY A 82 -4.50 -0.65 -12.85
N ALA A 83 -3.58 -1.38 -13.46
CA ALA A 83 -2.51 -2.06 -12.73
C ALA A 83 -1.55 -1.04 -12.10
N PRO A 84 -1.16 -1.22 -10.82
CA PRO A 84 -0.20 -0.33 -10.19
C PRO A 84 1.20 -0.53 -10.76
N HIS A 85 2.00 0.52 -10.78
CA HIS A 85 3.39 0.49 -11.23
C HIS A 85 4.38 0.35 -10.06
N PHE A 86 3.94 0.72 -8.87
CA PHE A 86 4.73 0.62 -7.66
C PHE A 86 3.86 0.13 -6.50
N VAL A 87 4.30 -0.91 -5.80
CA VAL A 87 3.60 -1.44 -4.61
C VAL A 87 4.55 -1.48 -3.44
N PHE A 88 4.25 -0.69 -2.41
CA PHE A 88 5.01 -0.66 -1.17
C PHE A 88 4.24 -1.34 -0.04
N ASN A 89 4.56 -2.60 0.20
CA ASN A 89 4.05 -3.37 1.34
C ASN A 89 4.78 -2.92 2.61
N ASN A 90 4.36 -1.78 3.17
CA ASN A 90 5.04 -1.08 4.25
C ASN A 90 4.32 -1.20 5.60
N ALA A 91 3.03 -1.52 5.62
CA ALA A 91 2.28 -1.65 6.87
C ALA A 91 3.01 -2.56 7.85
N GLY A 92 3.20 -2.10 9.06
CA GLY A 92 3.91 -2.82 10.10
C GLY A 92 3.54 -2.35 11.49
N VAL A 93 3.64 -3.26 12.45
CA VAL A 93 3.39 -3.02 13.87
C VAL A 93 4.50 -3.63 14.70
N GLY A 94 4.66 -3.16 15.92
CA GLY A 94 5.63 -3.68 16.89
C GLY A 94 4.96 -4.05 18.19
N SER A 95 5.43 -5.13 18.81
CA SER A 95 5.13 -5.47 20.19
C SER A 95 6.34 -5.12 21.06
N GLY A 96 6.09 -4.53 22.22
CA GLY A 96 7.14 -4.19 23.19
C GLY A 96 7.45 -5.32 24.15
N GLY A 97 8.49 -5.17 24.98
CA GLY A 97 8.89 -6.11 26.04
C GLY A 97 9.90 -7.16 25.57
N LEU A 98 10.15 -8.14 26.45
CA LEU A 98 11.06 -9.24 26.15
C LEU A 98 10.37 -10.27 25.25
N VAL A 99 11.11 -10.77 24.27
CA VAL A 99 10.57 -11.68 23.23
C VAL A 99 9.79 -12.86 23.81
N TRP A 100 10.31 -13.47 24.89
CA TRP A 100 9.68 -14.63 25.53
C TRP A 100 8.49 -14.29 26.45
N GLU A 101 8.25 -13.01 26.73
CA GLU A 101 7.11 -12.54 27.54
C GLU A 101 5.91 -12.15 26.69
N ASN A 102 6.11 -11.98 25.37
CA ASN A 102 5.03 -11.70 24.46
C ASN A 102 4.04 -12.86 24.38
N SER A 103 2.76 -12.53 24.43
CA SER A 103 1.70 -13.53 24.30
C SER A 103 1.62 -14.10 22.87
N LEU A 104 0.99 -15.27 22.70
CA LEU A 104 0.72 -15.82 21.38
C LEU A 104 -0.14 -14.88 20.53
N LYS A 105 -1.00 -14.06 21.14
CA LYS A 105 -1.78 -13.03 20.42
C LYS A 105 -0.89 -11.94 19.86
N ASP A 106 0.13 -11.49 20.61
CA ASP A 106 1.08 -10.49 20.14
C ASP A 106 1.87 -11.04 18.94
N TRP A 107 2.33 -12.29 19.04
CA TRP A 107 2.99 -12.98 17.93
C TRP A 107 2.10 -13.10 16.70
N GLN A 108 0.85 -13.53 16.86
CA GLN A 108 -0.11 -13.65 15.77
C GLN A 108 -0.39 -12.29 15.12
N TRP A 109 -0.56 -11.24 15.92
CA TRP A 109 -0.79 -9.89 15.43
C TRP A 109 0.40 -9.37 14.63
N VAL A 110 1.61 -9.42 15.21
CA VAL A 110 2.83 -8.92 14.55
C VAL A 110 3.11 -9.69 13.26
N LEU A 111 3.06 -11.01 13.28
CA LEU A 111 3.27 -11.83 12.08
C LEU A 111 2.15 -11.65 11.06
N GLY A 112 0.91 -11.51 11.52
CA GLY A 112 -0.25 -11.24 10.65
C GLY A 112 -0.09 -9.97 9.83
N VAL A 113 0.39 -8.90 10.46
CA VAL A 113 0.63 -7.61 9.76
C VAL A 113 1.95 -7.64 9.00
N ASN A 114 3.08 -7.88 9.69
CA ASN A 114 4.41 -7.64 9.13
C ASN A 114 4.86 -8.71 8.12
N LEU A 115 4.35 -9.93 8.23
CA LEU A 115 4.68 -11.03 7.31
C LEU A 115 3.51 -11.31 6.36
N MET A 116 2.34 -11.65 6.91
CA MET A 116 1.21 -12.05 6.07
C MET A 116 0.66 -10.88 5.26
N GLY A 117 0.69 -9.66 5.79
CA GLY A 117 0.34 -8.46 5.01
C GLY A 117 1.18 -8.31 3.75
N VAL A 118 2.49 -8.55 3.83
CA VAL A 118 3.39 -8.57 2.65
C VAL A 118 3.02 -9.71 1.71
N VAL A 119 2.81 -10.92 2.24
CA VAL A 119 2.39 -12.10 1.44
C VAL A 119 1.09 -11.81 0.69
N HIS A 120 0.09 -11.22 1.34
CA HIS A 120 -1.18 -10.87 0.72
C HIS A 120 -1.00 -9.86 -0.41
N GLY A 121 -0.21 -8.79 -0.18
CA GLY A 121 0.10 -7.79 -1.20
C GLY A 121 0.80 -8.40 -2.42
N VAL A 122 1.84 -9.19 -2.21
CA VAL A 122 2.56 -9.90 -3.29
C VAL A 122 1.61 -10.80 -4.09
N ARG A 123 0.76 -11.58 -3.41
CA ARG A 123 -0.17 -12.50 -4.06
C ARG A 123 -1.19 -11.83 -4.98
N VAL A 124 -1.67 -10.63 -4.64
CA VAL A 124 -2.72 -9.96 -5.42
C VAL A 124 -2.15 -9.00 -6.45
N PHE A 125 -1.12 -8.24 -6.11
CA PHE A 125 -0.58 -7.22 -7.00
C PHE A 125 0.41 -7.76 -8.02
N THR A 126 1.27 -8.73 -7.67
CA THR A 126 2.26 -9.26 -8.61
C THR A 126 1.62 -9.88 -9.86
N PRO A 127 0.61 -10.75 -9.79
CA PRO A 127 -0.05 -11.27 -10.98
C PRO A 127 -0.68 -10.17 -11.84
N MET A 128 -1.26 -9.12 -11.22
CA MET A 128 -1.84 -7.98 -11.91
C MET A 128 -0.77 -7.19 -12.69
N MET A 129 0.38 -6.94 -12.07
CA MET A 129 1.50 -6.23 -12.68
C MET A 129 2.14 -7.05 -13.82
N LEU A 130 2.30 -8.36 -13.63
CA LEU A 130 2.81 -9.26 -14.68
C LEU A 130 1.87 -9.32 -15.88
N ALA A 131 0.56 -9.36 -15.66
CA ALA A 131 -0.43 -9.32 -16.74
C ALA A 131 -0.37 -7.99 -17.52
N ALA A 132 -0.19 -6.87 -16.83
CA ALA A 132 -0.02 -5.56 -17.46
C ALA A 132 1.27 -5.50 -18.28
N ALA A 133 2.38 -6.01 -17.77
CA ALA A 133 3.66 -6.08 -18.48
C ALA A 133 3.59 -6.98 -19.73
N GLY A 134 2.81 -8.04 -19.69
CA GLY A 134 2.57 -8.89 -20.86
C GLY A 134 1.70 -8.25 -21.93
N ALA A 135 0.84 -7.30 -21.55
CA ALA A 135 -0.06 -6.58 -22.47
C ALA A 135 0.57 -5.30 -23.04
N ASP A 136 1.48 -4.66 -22.31
CA ASP A 136 2.13 -3.40 -22.69
C ASP A 136 3.66 -3.50 -22.48
N PRO A 137 4.46 -3.54 -23.58
CA PRO A 137 5.92 -3.57 -23.48
C PRO A 137 6.53 -2.33 -22.81
N GLY A 138 5.80 -1.22 -22.71
CA GLY A 138 6.22 0.00 -22.03
C GLY A 138 5.89 0.01 -20.52
N TYR A 139 5.19 -1.00 -20.02
CA TYR A 139 4.87 -1.10 -18.60
C TYR A 139 6.09 -1.50 -17.79
N GLU A 140 6.37 -0.74 -16.74
CA GLU A 140 7.42 -1.03 -15.75
C GLU A 140 6.78 -1.06 -14.36
N GLY A 141 6.91 -2.18 -13.64
CA GLY A 141 6.39 -2.38 -12.30
C GLY A 141 7.49 -2.70 -11.27
N HIS A 142 7.33 -2.23 -10.04
CA HIS A 142 8.24 -2.45 -8.91
C HIS A 142 7.50 -2.75 -7.62
#